data_3b33c7f95e48fc553ccf4f60c8829757
#
_entry.id   3b33c7f95e48fc553ccf4f60c8829757
#
_cell.length_a   1.000
_cell.length_b   1.000
_cell.length_c   1.000
_cell.angle_alpha   90.00
_cell.angle_beta   90.00
_cell.angle_gamma   90.00
#
_symmetry.space_group_name_H-M   'P 1'
#
loop_
_entity.id
_entity.type
_entity.pdbx_description
1 polymer ?
#
loop_
_entity_poly.entity_id
_entity_poly.type
_entity_poly.pdbx_seq_one_letter_code
_entity_poly.pdbx_strand_id
1 'polypeptide(L)'
;MSITEKQRQQQAELHKKLWSIANDLRGNMDASEFRNYILGLVFYRFLSEKAEQEYADALSGENITYQEAWADEEYREDLKAELIDQVGYFIEPQDLFSAMIREIETQDFDIEHLATAIRKVETSTLGEESENDFIGLFSDMDLSSTRLGNNVKERTALISKVMVNLDDLPFVHSDMEIDMLGDAYEFLIGRFAATAGKKAGEFYTPQQVSKILAKIVTDGKDKLRHVYDPTCGSGSLLLRVGKETQVYRYFGQERNNTTYNLARMNMLLHDVRYENFDIRNDDTLENPAFLGHTFDAVIANPPYSAKWTADSKFENDERFSGYGKLAPKSKADFAFIQHMVHYLDDEGTMAVVLPHGVLFRGAAEGVIRRYLIEKKNYLEAVIGLPANIFYGTSIPTCILVFKKCRQQDDNVLFIDASNDFEKGKNQNHLSDAQVERIIDTYKRKETIDKYSYSATLQEIADNDYNLNIPRYVDTFEEEAPIDLDQVQQDLKNIDKEIAEIEQEINAYLKELGVLKDE
;
A
#
# COMPACT_ATOMS: atom_id res chain seq x y z
N MET A 1 -15.53 0.09 -13.70
CA MET A 1 -15.41 0.20 -15.18
C MET A 1 -14.06 -0.33 -15.62
N SER A 2 -13.96 -1.06 -16.72
CA SER A 2 -12.66 -1.51 -17.23
C SER A 2 -11.93 -0.32 -17.86
N ILE A 3 -10.70 -0.08 -17.42
CA ILE A 3 -9.81 0.96 -17.99
C ILE A 3 -9.58 0.64 -19.48
N THR A 4 -9.80 1.62 -20.36
CA THR A 4 -9.56 1.47 -21.79
C THR A 4 -8.07 1.36 -22.10
N GLU A 5 -7.70 0.75 -23.26
CA GLU A 5 -6.31 0.65 -23.72
C GLU A 5 -5.62 2.03 -23.77
N LYS A 6 -6.36 3.06 -24.22
CA LYS A 6 -5.88 4.43 -24.27
C LYS A 6 -5.55 5.00 -22.88
N GLN A 7 -6.40 4.73 -21.89
CA GLN A 7 -6.17 5.18 -20.50
C GLN A 7 -4.97 4.48 -19.88
N ARG A 8 -4.75 3.17 -20.16
CA ARG A 8 -3.55 2.44 -19.72
C ARG A 8 -2.27 3.02 -20.32
N GLN A 9 -2.30 3.40 -21.59
CA GLN A 9 -1.15 4.04 -22.24
C GLN A 9 -0.85 5.42 -21.63
N GLN A 10 -1.87 6.24 -21.40
CA GLN A 10 -1.74 7.55 -20.75
C GLN A 10 -1.18 7.43 -19.34
N GLN A 11 -1.70 6.49 -18.55
CA GLN A 11 -1.20 6.20 -17.20
C GLN A 11 0.27 5.77 -17.21
N ALA A 12 0.65 4.86 -18.11
CA ALA A 12 2.04 4.40 -18.24
C ALA A 12 2.99 5.54 -18.66
N GLU A 13 2.55 6.45 -19.51
CA GLU A 13 3.32 7.63 -19.92
C GLU A 13 3.49 8.63 -18.75
N LEU A 14 2.42 8.90 -18.00
CA LEU A 14 2.45 9.73 -16.80
C LEU A 14 3.42 9.15 -15.75
N HIS A 15 3.33 7.85 -15.46
CA HIS A 15 4.25 7.15 -14.55
C HIS A 15 5.71 7.29 -14.99
N LYS A 16 6.00 7.16 -16.29
CA LYS A 16 7.35 7.30 -16.83
C LYS A 16 7.88 8.73 -16.68
N LYS A 17 7.06 9.73 -16.97
CA LYS A 17 7.43 11.15 -16.84
C LYS A 17 7.69 11.51 -15.38
N LEU A 18 6.78 11.17 -14.46
CA LEU A 18 6.94 11.39 -13.01
C LEU A 18 8.21 10.75 -12.47
N TRP A 19 8.49 9.51 -12.88
CA TRP A 19 9.72 8.83 -12.46
C TRP A 19 10.98 9.49 -13.03
N SER A 20 10.91 10.05 -14.23
CA SER A 20 12.01 10.83 -14.82
C SER A 20 12.29 12.09 -14.00
N ILE A 21 11.25 12.86 -13.64
CA ILE A 21 11.36 14.07 -12.81
C ILE A 21 11.97 13.72 -11.45
N ALA A 22 11.52 12.63 -10.83
CA ALA A 22 12.09 12.15 -9.58
C ALA A 22 13.60 11.83 -9.70
N ASN A 23 14.07 11.33 -10.84
CA ASN A 23 15.49 11.06 -11.07
C ASN A 23 16.33 12.34 -11.24
N ASP A 24 15.75 13.46 -11.65
CA ASP A 24 16.47 14.74 -11.77
C ASP A 24 16.97 15.27 -10.43
N LEU A 25 16.26 14.97 -9.33
CA LEU A 25 16.70 15.30 -7.96
C LEU A 25 17.75 14.33 -7.39
N ARG A 26 17.97 13.19 -8.04
CA ARG A 26 18.80 12.09 -7.52
C ARG A 26 20.29 12.42 -7.33
N GLY A 27 20.79 13.53 -7.88
CA GLY A 27 22.23 13.84 -7.92
C GLY A 27 22.89 14.09 -6.54
N ASN A 28 22.12 14.54 -5.53
CA ASN A 28 22.66 14.99 -4.23
C ASN A 28 21.94 14.38 -3.01
N MET A 29 20.92 13.55 -3.22
CA MET A 29 20.08 13.00 -2.15
C MET A 29 19.85 11.50 -2.33
N ASP A 30 19.62 10.78 -1.23
CA ASP A 30 19.16 9.40 -1.33
C ASP A 30 17.65 9.31 -1.69
N ALA A 31 17.21 8.10 -2.07
CA ALA A 31 15.86 7.88 -2.59
C ALA A 31 14.75 8.23 -1.59
N SER A 32 15.01 8.13 -0.29
CA SER A 32 14.03 8.43 0.75
C SER A 32 13.84 9.93 0.95
N GLU A 33 14.87 10.71 0.66
CA GLU A 33 14.87 12.16 0.85
C GLU A 33 14.21 12.90 -0.31
N PHE A 34 14.66 12.64 -1.55
CA PHE A 34 14.06 13.32 -2.70
C PHE A 34 12.59 12.93 -2.93
N ARG A 35 12.17 11.76 -2.43
CA ARG A 35 10.76 11.33 -2.42
C ARG A 35 9.86 12.40 -1.79
N ASN A 36 10.23 12.92 -0.62
CA ASN A 36 9.40 13.85 0.13
C ASN A 36 9.17 15.16 -0.64
N TYR A 37 10.18 15.63 -1.37
CA TYR A 37 10.06 16.82 -2.21
C TYR A 37 9.14 16.59 -3.41
N ILE A 38 9.31 15.47 -4.12
CA ILE A 38 8.47 15.16 -5.29
C ILE A 38 7.01 14.96 -4.87
N LEU A 39 6.78 14.14 -3.84
CA LEU A 39 5.42 13.86 -3.38
C LEU A 39 4.77 15.12 -2.80
N GLY A 40 5.52 15.95 -2.06
CA GLY A 40 5.03 17.21 -1.54
C GLY A 40 4.69 18.22 -2.64
N LEU A 41 5.52 18.35 -3.68
CA LEU A 41 5.26 19.27 -4.81
C LEU A 41 4.09 18.81 -5.68
N VAL A 42 3.97 17.50 -5.95
CA VAL A 42 2.80 16.93 -6.65
C VAL A 42 1.53 17.21 -5.86
N PHE A 43 1.59 17.02 -4.54
CA PHE A 43 0.45 17.26 -3.67
C PHE A 43 0.11 18.77 -3.58
N TYR A 44 1.10 19.66 -3.46
CA TYR A 44 0.84 21.11 -3.47
C TYR A 44 0.21 21.58 -4.78
N ARG A 45 0.69 21.05 -5.91
CA ARG A 45 0.06 21.31 -7.21
C ARG A 45 -1.40 20.86 -7.23
N PHE A 46 -1.67 19.63 -6.74
CA PHE A 46 -3.04 19.12 -6.62
C PHE A 46 -3.93 20.05 -5.78
N LEU A 47 -3.47 20.46 -4.59
CA LEU A 47 -4.24 21.39 -3.74
C LEU A 47 -4.51 22.72 -4.46
N SER A 48 -3.50 23.24 -5.16
CA SER A 48 -3.63 24.49 -5.93
C SER A 48 -4.68 24.36 -7.05
N GLU A 49 -4.59 23.31 -7.86
CA GLU A 49 -5.53 23.09 -8.97
C GLU A 49 -6.96 22.79 -8.46
N LYS A 50 -7.09 22.04 -7.35
CA LYS A 50 -8.39 21.81 -6.70
C LYS A 50 -9.00 23.11 -6.20
N ALA A 51 -8.22 23.99 -5.56
CA ALA A 51 -8.67 25.31 -5.13
C ALA A 51 -9.09 26.18 -6.33
N GLU A 52 -8.31 26.16 -7.42
CA GLU A 52 -8.66 26.89 -8.67
C GLU A 52 -10.00 26.41 -9.24
N GLN A 53 -10.28 25.10 -9.20
CA GLN A 53 -11.57 24.56 -9.65
C GLN A 53 -12.73 25.03 -8.77
N GLU A 54 -12.60 24.96 -7.45
CA GLU A 54 -13.64 25.41 -6.51
C GLU A 54 -13.88 26.92 -6.62
N TYR A 55 -12.83 27.73 -6.84
CA TYR A 55 -13.00 29.16 -7.14
C TYR A 55 -13.76 29.40 -8.42
N ALA A 56 -13.46 28.65 -9.48
CA ALA A 56 -14.16 28.78 -10.74
C ALA A 56 -15.65 28.41 -10.60
N ASP A 57 -15.95 27.41 -9.80
CA ASP A 57 -17.33 26.99 -9.53
C ASP A 57 -18.08 28.02 -8.66
N ALA A 58 -17.45 28.53 -7.59
CA ALA A 58 -18.01 29.56 -6.70
C ALA A 58 -18.29 30.87 -7.42
N LEU A 59 -17.41 31.29 -8.34
CA LEU A 59 -17.56 32.50 -9.15
C LEU A 59 -18.34 32.28 -10.47
N SER A 60 -18.87 31.07 -10.66
CA SER A 60 -19.61 30.71 -11.87
C SER A 60 -20.84 31.60 -12.06
N GLY A 61 -20.87 32.32 -13.19
CA GLY A 61 -21.93 33.28 -13.51
C GLY A 61 -21.62 34.72 -13.11
N GLU A 62 -20.54 34.98 -12.40
CA GLU A 62 -20.01 36.30 -12.13
C GLU A 62 -18.91 36.65 -13.14
N ASN A 63 -18.86 37.90 -13.60
CA ASN A 63 -17.85 38.35 -14.55
C ASN A 63 -16.66 39.00 -13.81
N ILE A 64 -16.09 38.24 -12.86
CA ILE A 64 -15.00 38.66 -11.98
C ILE A 64 -13.93 37.58 -11.92
N THR A 65 -12.66 37.97 -11.93
CA THR A 65 -11.54 37.03 -11.76
C THR A 65 -11.28 36.73 -10.29
N TYR A 66 -10.57 35.62 -10.00
CA TYR A 66 -10.20 35.26 -8.63
C TYR A 66 -9.37 36.37 -7.95
N GLN A 67 -8.41 37.00 -8.67
CA GLN A 67 -7.63 38.13 -8.16
C GLN A 67 -8.48 39.33 -7.80
N GLU A 68 -9.48 39.68 -8.64
CA GLU A 68 -10.39 40.78 -8.38
C GLU A 68 -11.31 40.50 -7.20
N ALA A 69 -11.89 39.31 -7.13
CA ALA A 69 -12.70 38.87 -5.99
C ALA A 69 -11.90 38.86 -4.68
N TRP A 70 -10.64 38.39 -4.70
CA TRP A 70 -9.76 38.38 -3.52
C TRP A 70 -9.37 39.79 -3.07
N ALA A 71 -9.28 40.76 -3.96
CA ALA A 71 -8.96 42.15 -3.63
C ALA A 71 -10.13 42.87 -2.92
N ASP A 72 -11.36 42.43 -3.10
CA ASP A 72 -12.54 42.90 -2.40
C ASP A 72 -12.71 42.14 -1.07
N GLU A 73 -12.85 42.85 0.05
CA GLU A 73 -12.87 42.27 1.38
C GLU A 73 -14.11 41.39 1.62
N GLU A 74 -15.28 41.79 1.10
CA GLU A 74 -16.53 41.04 1.24
C GLU A 74 -16.46 39.71 0.46
N TYR A 75 -16.09 39.75 -0.81
CA TYR A 75 -15.90 38.58 -1.64
C TYR A 75 -14.83 37.64 -1.09
N ARG A 76 -13.72 38.17 -0.57
CA ARG A 76 -12.63 37.37 -0.03
C ARG A 76 -13.05 36.56 1.17
N GLU A 77 -13.81 37.13 2.11
CA GLU A 77 -14.25 36.38 3.31
C GLU A 77 -15.27 35.30 2.93
N ASP A 78 -16.19 35.59 1.99
CA ASP A 78 -17.14 34.58 1.49
C ASP A 78 -16.43 33.45 0.76
N LEU A 79 -15.44 33.73 -0.09
CA LEU A 79 -14.64 32.73 -0.77
C LEU A 79 -13.82 31.84 0.19
N LYS A 80 -13.24 32.44 1.24
CA LYS A 80 -12.55 31.66 2.28
C LYS A 80 -13.50 30.69 2.98
N ALA A 81 -14.69 31.16 3.38
CA ALA A 81 -15.67 30.33 4.05
C ALA A 81 -16.14 29.17 3.15
N GLU A 82 -16.43 29.46 1.87
CA GLU A 82 -16.83 28.46 0.89
C GLU A 82 -15.74 27.39 0.70
N LEU A 83 -14.48 27.80 0.53
CA LEU A 83 -13.38 26.84 0.32
C LEU A 83 -13.09 25.98 1.55
N ILE A 84 -13.14 26.56 2.75
CA ILE A 84 -13.01 25.79 4.00
C ILE A 84 -14.11 24.74 4.08
N ASP A 85 -15.35 25.09 3.73
CA ASP A 85 -16.47 24.13 3.73
C ASP A 85 -16.29 23.03 2.67
N GLN A 86 -15.88 23.38 1.44
CA GLN A 86 -15.82 22.44 0.32
C GLN A 86 -14.56 21.54 0.37
N VAL A 87 -13.38 22.14 0.60
CA VAL A 87 -12.09 21.43 0.49
C VAL A 87 -11.27 21.43 1.77
N GLY A 88 -11.67 22.20 2.80
CA GLY A 88 -11.03 22.24 4.11
C GLY A 88 -9.87 23.22 4.24
N TYR A 89 -9.52 23.97 3.18
CA TYR A 89 -8.41 24.94 3.16
C TYR A 89 -8.66 26.01 2.10
N PHE A 90 -7.83 27.07 2.08
CA PHE A 90 -7.77 28.00 0.97
C PHE A 90 -6.32 28.33 0.57
N ILE A 91 -6.13 28.74 -0.68
CA ILE A 91 -4.86 29.22 -1.23
C ILE A 91 -5.09 30.60 -1.84
N GLU A 92 -4.30 31.58 -1.47
CA GLU A 92 -4.40 32.94 -2.02
C GLU A 92 -3.99 32.96 -3.51
N PRO A 93 -4.53 33.87 -4.36
CA PRO A 93 -4.26 33.89 -5.80
C PRO A 93 -2.78 33.92 -6.20
N GLN A 94 -1.95 34.62 -5.42
CA GLN A 94 -0.50 34.70 -5.65
C GLN A 94 0.23 33.43 -5.23
N ASP A 95 -0.36 32.65 -4.33
CA ASP A 95 0.24 31.43 -3.79
C ASP A 95 -0.16 30.18 -4.61
N LEU A 96 -1.00 30.31 -5.64
CA LEU A 96 -1.35 29.22 -6.55
C LEU A 96 -0.12 28.68 -7.28
N PHE A 97 -0.08 27.38 -7.53
CA PHE A 97 1.01 26.74 -8.27
C PHE A 97 1.18 27.38 -9.66
N SER A 98 0.09 27.65 -10.35
CA SER A 98 0.06 28.36 -11.65
C SER A 98 0.63 29.77 -11.56
N ALA A 99 0.46 30.48 -10.44
CA ALA A 99 1.04 31.80 -10.22
C ALA A 99 2.56 31.71 -10.02
N MET A 100 3.02 30.75 -9.22
CA MET A 100 4.45 30.50 -9.02
C MET A 100 5.16 30.07 -10.32
N ILE A 101 4.52 29.30 -11.20
CA ILE A 101 5.08 28.97 -12.53
C ILE A 101 5.32 30.26 -13.34
N ARG A 102 4.37 31.21 -13.35
CA ARG A 102 4.57 32.51 -14.00
C ARG A 102 5.75 33.33 -13.43
N GLU A 103 5.92 33.28 -12.10
CA GLU A 103 7.08 33.91 -11.46
C GLU A 103 8.41 33.22 -11.84
N ILE A 104 8.41 31.88 -12.01
CA ILE A 104 9.59 31.16 -12.50
C ILE A 104 9.95 31.60 -13.93
N GLU A 105 8.95 31.75 -14.80
CA GLU A 105 9.15 32.20 -16.19
C GLU A 105 9.72 33.62 -16.25
N THR A 106 9.30 34.52 -15.34
CA THR A 106 9.80 35.91 -15.24
C THR A 106 11.08 36.03 -14.40
N GLN A 107 11.56 34.94 -13.81
CA GLN A 107 12.72 34.88 -12.91
C GLN A 107 12.56 35.66 -11.58
N ASP A 108 11.31 35.82 -11.15
CA ASP A 108 10.96 36.52 -9.90
C ASP A 108 10.71 35.54 -8.74
N PHE A 109 10.57 34.23 -9.03
CA PHE A 109 10.30 33.20 -8.03
C PHE A 109 11.46 33.00 -7.05
N ASP A 110 11.09 32.88 -5.77
CA ASP A 110 12.00 32.49 -4.68
C ASP A 110 11.40 31.29 -3.91
N ILE A 111 12.23 30.33 -3.52
CA ILE A 111 11.83 29.14 -2.74
C ILE A 111 11.16 29.51 -1.41
N GLU A 112 11.49 30.68 -0.84
CA GLU A 112 10.85 31.19 0.39
C GLU A 112 9.39 31.56 0.17
N HIS A 113 8.99 31.94 -1.06
CA HIS A 113 7.59 32.12 -1.42
C HIS A 113 6.83 30.78 -1.30
N LEU A 114 7.33 29.71 -1.91
CA LEU A 114 6.72 28.37 -1.77
C LEU A 114 6.64 27.93 -0.31
N ALA A 115 7.71 28.13 0.48
CA ALA A 115 7.73 27.78 1.90
C ALA A 115 6.67 28.57 2.70
N THR A 116 6.43 29.82 2.32
CA THR A 116 5.42 30.67 2.96
C THR A 116 4.00 30.24 2.55
N ALA A 117 3.80 29.96 1.27
CA ALA A 117 2.52 29.51 0.74
C ALA A 117 2.07 28.18 1.37
N ILE A 118 2.98 27.21 1.52
CA ILE A 118 2.71 25.95 2.23
C ILE A 118 2.26 26.20 3.67
N ARG A 119 2.96 27.07 4.40
CA ARG A 119 2.55 27.43 5.77
C ARG A 119 1.19 28.11 5.82
N LYS A 120 0.85 28.92 4.83
CA LYS A 120 -0.48 29.55 4.74
C LYS A 120 -1.59 28.52 4.54
N VAL A 121 -1.36 27.49 3.71
CA VAL A 121 -2.33 26.39 3.57
C VAL A 121 -2.57 25.71 4.92
N GLU A 122 -1.53 25.33 5.65
CA GLU A 122 -1.66 24.72 6.97
C GLU A 122 -2.36 25.66 7.98
N THR A 123 -2.01 26.95 7.98
CA THR A 123 -2.61 27.92 8.91
C THR A 123 -4.04 28.32 8.53
N SER A 124 -4.46 28.15 7.28
CA SER A 124 -5.84 28.42 6.85
C SER A 124 -6.86 27.49 7.51
N THR A 125 -6.39 26.34 8.02
CA THR A 125 -7.24 25.31 8.63
C THR A 125 -7.32 25.40 10.17
N LEU A 126 -6.59 26.35 10.79
CA LEU A 126 -6.54 26.47 12.26
C LEU A 126 -7.91 26.85 12.84
N GLY A 127 -8.39 25.99 13.74
CA GLY A 127 -9.71 26.14 14.37
C GLY A 127 -10.86 25.55 13.56
N GLU A 128 -10.60 25.03 12.37
CA GLU A 128 -11.56 24.40 11.48
C GLU A 128 -11.60 22.87 11.70
N GLU A 129 -12.63 22.20 11.22
CA GLU A 129 -12.76 20.75 11.33
C GLU A 129 -11.62 19.99 10.61
N SER A 130 -11.10 20.57 9.54
CA SER A 130 -10.00 20.05 8.72
C SER A 130 -8.60 20.22 9.33
N GLU A 131 -8.44 20.93 10.45
CA GLU A 131 -7.12 21.25 11.04
C GLU A 131 -6.23 20.02 11.18
N ASN A 132 -6.76 18.92 11.73
CA ASN A 132 -5.99 17.70 11.94
C ASN A 132 -5.52 17.02 10.65
N ASP A 133 -6.15 17.31 9.51
CA ASP A 133 -5.85 16.70 8.23
C ASP A 133 -4.80 17.46 7.43
N PHE A 134 -4.59 18.75 7.76
CA PHE A 134 -3.64 19.61 7.06
C PHE A 134 -2.42 20.00 7.88
N ILE A 135 -2.53 20.12 9.21
CA ILE A 135 -1.41 20.58 10.04
C ILE A 135 -0.22 19.62 9.97
N GLY A 136 0.98 20.17 9.75
CA GLY A 136 2.22 19.40 9.62
C GLY A 136 2.30 18.50 8.39
N LEU A 137 1.40 18.64 7.44
CA LEU A 137 1.29 17.78 6.27
C LEU A 137 2.57 17.80 5.41
N PHE A 138 3.19 18.97 5.28
CA PHE A 138 4.44 19.17 4.55
C PHE A 138 5.71 19.14 5.41
N SER A 139 5.64 18.73 6.66
CA SER A 139 6.77 18.78 7.61
C SER A 139 8.01 18.00 7.16
N ASP A 140 7.85 17.01 6.27
CA ASP A 140 8.93 16.21 5.71
C ASP A 140 9.61 16.86 4.48
N MET A 141 9.10 18.01 4.00
CA MET A 141 9.64 18.77 2.87
C MET A 141 10.43 19.98 3.35
N ASP A 142 11.67 19.76 3.81
CA ASP A 142 12.55 20.84 4.29
C ASP A 142 13.17 21.65 3.14
N LEU A 143 12.50 22.73 2.74
CA LEU A 143 12.94 23.64 1.68
C LEU A 143 14.21 24.45 2.05
N SER A 144 14.62 24.46 3.33
CA SER A 144 15.86 25.09 3.80
C SER A 144 17.09 24.18 3.74
N SER A 145 16.90 22.89 3.44
CA SER A 145 17.94 21.87 3.44
C SER A 145 19.12 22.20 2.52
N THR A 146 20.34 22.06 3.03
CA THR A 146 21.58 22.21 2.24
C THR A 146 21.73 21.14 1.16
N ARG A 147 20.95 20.08 1.21
CA ARG A 147 20.91 19.03 0.17
C ARG A 147 20.25 19.48 -1.12
N LEU A 148 19.35 20.47 -1.05
CA LEU A 148 18.79 21.15 -2.22
C LEU A 148 19.77 22.13 -2.85
N GLY A 149 20.73 22.65 -2.06
CA GLY A 149 21.73 23.63 -2.48
C GLY A 149 22.31 24.39 -1.29
N ASN A 150 23.54 24.86 -1.43
CA ASN A 150 24.29 25.52 -0.34
C ASN A 150 23.76 26.93 -0.01
N ASN A 151 22.98 27.50 -0.90
CA ASN A 151 22.39 28.83 -0.75
C ASN A 151 20.98 28.89 -1.36
N VAL A 152 20.24 29.95 -1.07
CA VAL A 152 18.85 30.15 -1.53
C VAL A 152 18.77 30.05 -3.06
N LYS A 153 19.68 30.66 -3.79
CA LYS A 153 19.66 30.69 -5.27
C LYS A 153 19.77 29.27 -5.87
N GLU A 154 20.65 28.43 -5.32
CA GLU A 154 20.79 27.04 -5.78
C GLU A 154 19.54 26.23 -5.47
N ARG A 155 18.96 26.38 -4.27
CA ARG A 155 17.72 25.72 -3.88
C ARG A 155 16.54 26.15 -4.74
N THR A 156 16.41 27.46 -4.97
CA THR A 156 15.39 28.03 -5.87
C THR A 156 15.51 27.45 -7.27
N ALA A 157 16.71 27.43 -7.86
CA ALA A 157 16.92 26.90 -9.21
C ALA A 157 16.54 25.42 -9.33
N LEU A 158 16.87 24.61 -8.31
CA LEU A 158 16.54 23.19 -8.33
C LEU A 158 15.03 22.96 -8.21
N ILE A 159 14.37 23.62 -7.27
CA ILE A 159 12.91 23.49 -7.07
C ILE A 159 12.13 24.05 -8.26
N SER A 160 12.53 25.21 -8.82
CA SER A 160 11.94 25.76 -10.05
C SER A 160 11.99 24.77 -11.20
N LYS A 161 13.13 24.11 -11.43
CA LYS A 161 13.24 23.08 -12.46
C LYS A 161 12.25 21.94 -12.25
N VAL A 162 12.08 21.47 -11.01
CA VAL A 162 11.12 20.41 -10.69
C VAL A 162 9.69 20.88 -10.91
N MET A 163 9.35 22.09 -10.46
CA MET A 163 8.01 22.65 -10.62
C MET A 163 7.62 22.80 -12.09
N VAL A 164 8.52 23.34 -12.94
CA VAL A 164 8.29 23.44 -14.40
C VAL A 164 8.09 22.06 -15.03
N ASN A 165 8.93 21.08 -14.69
CA ASN A 165 8.75 19.73 -15.19
C ASN A 165 7.44 19.07 -14.72
N LEU A 166 6.97 19.39 -13.52
CA LEU A 166 5.66 18.95 -13.03
C LEU A 166 4.53 19.64 -13.79
N ASP A 167 4.67 20.94 -14.12
CA ASP A 167 3.66 21.72 -14.86
C ASP A 167 3.40 21.17 -16.26
N ASP A 168 4.43 20.66 -16.92
CA ASP A 168 4.33 19.99 -18.24
C ASP A 168 3.51 18.66 -18.20
N LEU A 169 3.13 18.18 -17.02
CA LEU A 169 2.31 16.99 -16.93
C LEU A 169 0.83 17.34 -17.08
N PRO A 170 0.08 16.60 -17.92
CA PRO A 170 -1.34 16.83 -18.08
C PRO A 170 -2.08 16.31 -16.83
N PHE A 171 -2.29 17.15 -15.85
CA PHE A 171 -3.27 16.93 -14.79
C PHE A 171 -4.56 17.60 -15.25
N VAL A 172 -5.50 16.86 -15.79
CA VAL A 172 -6.78 17.40 -16.22
C VAL A 172 -7.85 16.91 -15.24
N HIS A 173 -8.60 17.84 -14.68
CA HIS A 173 -9.61 17.60 -13.66
C HIS A 173 -10.95 17.21 -14.30
N SER A 174 -11.09 15.96 -14.72
CA SER A 174 -12.40 15.31 -14.85
C SER A 174 -12.48 14.19 -13.83
N ASP A 175 -13.66 13.79 -13.40
CA ASP A 175 -13.87 12.70 -12.41
C ASP A 175 -13.08 11.42 -12.71
N MET A 176 -12.70 11.21 -13.98
CA MET A 176 -11.87 10.07 -14.42
C MET A 176 -10.37 10.33 -14.29
N GLU A 177 -9.92 11.56 -14.10
CA GLU A 177 -8.52 12.00 -14.14
C GLU A 177 -7.96 12.23 -12.75
N ILE A 178 -8.80 12.54 -11.75
CA ILE A 178 -8.42 12.55 -10.32
C ILE A 178 -7.92 11.16 -9.90
N ASP A 179 -8.61 10.10 -10.33
CA ASP A 179 -8.15 8.72 -10.08
C ASP A 179 -6.80 8.42 -10.75
N MET A 180 -6.50 9.03 -11.90
CA MET A 180 -5.19 8.92 -12.55
C MET A 180 -4.06 9.57 -11.76
N LEU A 181 -4.30 10.70 -11.12
CA LEU A 181 -3.28 11.37 -10.31
C LEU A 181 -3.04 10.60 -8.99
N GLY A 182 -4.08 10.16 -8.32
CA GLY A 182 -3.99 9.30 -7.14
C GLY A 182 -3.24 8.00 -7.45
N ASP A 183 -3.57 7.32 -8.55
CA ASP A 183 -2.86 6.12 -9.01
C ASP A 183 -1.39 6.41 -9.36
N ALA A 184 -1.08 7.57 -9.95
CA ALA A 184 0.28 7.98 -10.23
C ALA A 184 1.08 8.28 -8.96
N TYR A 185 0.43 8.87 -7.95
CA TYR A 185 1.01 9.10 -6.63
C TYR A 185 1.29 7.77 -5.91
N GLU A 186 0.35 6.83 -5.91
CA GLU A 186 0.58 5.47 -5.40
C GLU A 186 1.69 4.75 -6.14
N PHE A 187 1.79 4.90 -7.45
CA PHE A 187 2.90 4.37 -8.23
C PHE A 187 4.25 4.92 -7.75
N LEU A 188 4.36 6.22 -7.50
CA LEU A 188 5.58 6.82 -6.96
C LEU A 188 5.91 6.25 -5.57
N ILE A 189 4.94 6.15 -4.67
CA ILE A 189 5.13 5.55 -3.35
C ILE A 189 5.67 4.12 -3.48
N GLY A 190 5.06 3.29 -4.33
CA GLY A 190 5.48 1.91 -4.60
C GLY A 190 6.90 1.82 -5.18
N ARG A 191 7.26 2.71 -6.12
CA ARG A 191 8.60 2.77 -6.73
C ARG A 191 9.67 3.20 -5.72
N PHE A 192 9.36 4.16 -4.86
CA PHE A 192 10.26 4.56 -3.78
C PHE A 192 10.42 3.45 -2.73
N ALA A 193 9.36 2.74 -2.38
CA ALA A 193 9.42 1.58 -1.51
C ALA A 193 10.33 0.48 -2.09
N ALA A 194 10.22 0.20 -3.40
CA ALA A 194 11.05 -0.78 -4.09
C ALA A 194 12.55 -0.40 -4.14
N THR A 195 12.88 0.90 -4.19
CA THR A 195 14.27 1.38 -4.31
C THR A 195 14.97 1.59 -2.98
N ALA A 196 14.24 1.87 -1.90
CA ALA A 196 14.82 2.16 -0.57
C ALA A 196 15.22 0.90 0.25
N GLY A 197 15.04 -0.32 -0.28
CA GLY A 197 15.48 -1.58 0.33
C GLY A 197 14.60 -2.05 1.49
N LYS A 198 15.14 -2.94 2.36
CA LYS A 198 14.38 -3.65 3.42
C LYS A 198 13.56 -2.77 4.37
N LYS A 199 13.96 -1.52 4.59
CA LYS A 199 13.23 -0.61 5.50
C LYS A 199 12.00 0.05 4.87
N ALA A 200 11.90 0.08 3.55
CA ALA A 200 10.80 0.75 2.85
C ALA A 200 9.68 -0.20 2.42
N GLY A 201 9.93 -1.50 2.36
CA GLY A 201 8.92 -2.52 2.05
C GLY A 201 7.85 -2.68 3.15
N GLU A 202 8.09 -2.14 4.34
CA GLU A 202 7.13 -2.15 5.45
C GLU A 202 5.94 -1.18 5.23
N PHE A 203 6.00 -0.30 4.23
CA PHE A 203 5.01 0.77 4.04
C PHE A 203 4.09 0.57 2.82
N TYR A 204 4.29 -0.48 2.04
CA TYR A 204 3.53 -0.66 0.81
C TYR A 204 3.11 -2.12 0.58
N THR A 205 1.81 -2.33 0.46
CA THR A 205 1.22 -3.62 0.12
C THR A 205 1.10 -3.74 -1.40
N PRO A 206 1.58 -4.82 -2.04
CA PRO A 206 1.41 -5.01 -3.49
C PRO A 206 -0.06 -4.91 -3.91
N GLN A 207 -0.34 -4.25 -5.03
CA GLN A 207 -1.71 -3.96 -5.48
C GLN A 207 -2.57 -5.22 -5.62
N GLN A 208 -1.99 -6.33 -6.08
CA GLN A 208 -2.70 -7.61 -6.22
C GLN A 208 -3.14 -8.15 -4.85
N VAL A 209 -2.28 -8.06 -3.84
CA VAL A 209 -2.62 -8.48 -2.47
C VAL A 209 -3.66 -7.55 -1.87
N SER A 210 -3.52 -6.24 -2.06
CA SER A 210 -4.52 -5.25 -1.65
C SER A 210 -5.89 -5.53 -2.29
N LYS A 211 -5.92 -5.92 -3.56
CA LYS A 211 -7.15 -6.31 -4.28
C LYS A 211 -7.81 -7.55 -3.66
N ILE A 212 -7.03 -8.56 -3.31
CA ILE A 212 -7.54 -9.78 -2.65
C ILE A 212 -8.16 -9.42 -1.30
N LEU A 213 -7.42 -8.68 -0.46
CA LEU A 213 -7.91 -8.27 0.86
C LEU A 213 -9.19 -7.43 0.77
N ALA A 214 -9.20 -6.42 -0.11
CA ALA A 214 -10.35 -5.54 -0.31
C ALA A 214 -11.59 -6.33 -0.76
N LYS A 215 -11.47 -7.21 -1.76
CA LYS A 215 -12.57 -8.04 -2.24
C LYS A 215 -13.09 -9.04 -1.21
N ILE A 216 -12.23 -9.51 -0.30
CA ILE A 216 -12.64 -10.39 0.80
C ILE A 216 -13.49 -9.63 1.82
N VAL A 217 -13.04 -8.44 2.26
CA VAL A 217 -13.76 -7.69 3.31
C VAL A 217 -15.03 -7.02 2.80
N THR A 218 -15.16 -6.84 1.48
CA THR A 218 -16.35 -6.28 0.83
C THR A 218 -17.31 -7.34 0.29
N ASP A 219 -16.98 -8.63 0.42
CA ASP A 219 -17.80 -9.71 -0.15
C ASP A 219 -19.22 -9.69 0.41
N GLY A 220 -20.21 -9.63 -0.50
CA GLY A 220 -21.63 -9.54 -0.16
C GLY A 220 -22.07 -8.18 0.43
N LYS A 221 -21.25 -7.13 0.35
CA LYS A 221 -21.57 -5.81 0.90
C LYS A 221 -21.54 -4.73 -0.18
N ASP A 222 -22.68 -4.08 -0.41
CA ASP A 222 -22.82 -2.97 -1.37
C ASP A 222 -22.22 -1.66 -0.83
N LYS A 223 -22.13 -1.53 0.49
CA LYS A 223 -21.57 -0.36 1.19
C LYS A 223 -21.03 -0.74 2.56
N LEU A 224 -20.02 0.01 3.02
CA LEU A 224 -19.46 -0.06 4.36
C LEU A 224 -19.57 1.30 5.05
N ARG A 225 -19.98 1.30 6.32
CA ARG A 225 -20.01 2.54 7.13
C ARG A 225 -18.59 2.94 7.49
N HIS A 226 -17.85 2.03 8.09
CA HIS A 226 -16.52 2.28 8.64
C HIS A 226 -15.55 1.17 8.23
N VAL A 227 -14.40 1.59 7.71
CA VAL A 227 -13.26 0.70 7.39
C VAL A 227 -12.06 1.12 8.24
N TYR A 228 -11.33 0.18 8.80
CA TYR A 228 -10.20 0.43 9.67
C TYR A 228 -8.93 -0.34 9.26
N ASP A 229 -7.81 0.38 9.24
CA ASP A 229 -6.46 -0.20 9.15
C ASP A 229 -5.60 0.30 10.33
N PRO A 230 -5.26 -0.58 11.31
CA PRO A 230 -4.45 -0.21 12.47
C PRO A 230 -2.97 0.07 12.16
N THR A 231 -2.52 -0.19 10.93
CA THR A 231 -1.14 0.01 10.46
C THR A 231 -1.15 0.53 9.03
N CYS A 232 -1.92 1.62 8.81
CA CYS A 232 -2.40 2.01 7.50
C CYS A 232 -1.29 2.39 6.50
N GLY A 233 -0.06 2.61 6.96
CA GLY A 233 1.02 2.98 6.07
C GLY A 233 0.68 4.24 5.28
N SER A 234 0.76 4.16 3.96
CA SER A 234 0.36 5.23 3.04
C SER A 234 -1.15 5.34 2.78
N GLY A 235 -2.00 4.55 3.45
CA GLY A 235 -3.44 4.53 3.24
C GLY A 235 -3.91 3.77 1.99
N SER A 236 -3.01 3.26 1.16
CA SER A 236 -3.33 2.60 -0.11
C SER A 236 -4.28 1.41 0.05
N LEU A 237 -4.17 0.67 1.17
CA LEU A 237 -5.03 -0.47 1.43
C LEU A 237 -6.47 -0.04 1.78
N LEU A 238 -6.63 1.04 2.54
CA LEU A 238 -7.93 1.66 2.83
C LEU A 238 -8.61 2.15 1.54
N LEU A 239 -7.88 2.90 0.71
CA LEU A 239 -8.35 3.39 -0.59
C LEU A 239 -8.74 2.25 -1.52
N ARG A 240 -8.02 1.13 -1.48
CA ARG A 240 -8.36 -0.04 -2.27
C ARG A 240 -9.75 -0.60 -1.93
N VAL A 241 -10.16 -0.59 -0.66
CA VAL A 241 -11.52 -0.99 -0.25
C VAL A 241 -12.56 -0.08 -0.90
N GLY A 242 -12.32 1.23 -0.96
CA GLY A 242 -13.20 2.20 -1.62
C GLY A 242 -13.36 1.98 -3.12
N LYS A 243 -12.39 1.33 -3.79
CA LYS A 243 -12.51 0.95 -5.21
C LYS A 243 -13.41 -0.28 -5.44
N GLU A 244 -13.65 -1.09 -4.41
CA GLU A 244 -14.50 -2.29 -4.50
C GLU A 244 -15.95 -2.03 -4.04
N THR A 245 -16.16 -1.10 -3.11
CA THR A 245 -17.50 -0.75 -2.58
C THR A 245 -17.54 0.68 -2.06
N GLN A 246 -18.75 1.24 -1.91
CA GLN A 246 -18.90 2.56 -1.29
C GLN A 246 -18.53 2.50 0.19
N VAL A 247 -17.58 3.34 0.62
CA VAL A 247 -17.17 3.51 2.02
C VAL A 247 -17.59 4.89 2.50
N TYR A 248 -18.27 4.95 3.65
CA TYR A 248 -18.70 6.22 4.22
C TYR A 248 -17.55 6.94 4.93
N ARG A 249 -16.78 6.21 5.79
CA ARG A 249 -15.63 6.80 6.47
C ARG A 249 -14.49 5.80 6.65
N TYR A 250 -13.27 6.31 6.46
CA TYR A 250 -12.02 5.56 6.60
C TYR A 250 -11.34 5.92 7.92
N PHE A 251 -10.80 4.92 8.60
CA PHE A 251 -10.04 5.08 9.84
C PHE A 251 -8.70 4.40 9.70
N GLY A 252 -7.65 5.08 10.11
CA GLY A 252 -6.30 4.55 10.05
C GLY A 252 -5.46 4.98 11.23
N GLN A 253 -4.46 4.15 11.57
CA GLN A 253 -3.45 4.53 12.54
C GLN A 253 -2.07 4.16 12.00
N GLU A 254 -1.12 5.09 12.07
CA GLU A 254 0.24 4.92 11.59
C GLU A 254 1.21 5.54 12.60
N ARG A 255 2.23 4.76 12.97
CA ARG A 255 3.23 5.17 13.96
C ARG A 255 4.27 6.13 13.38
N ASN A 256 4.67 5.92 12.13
CA ASN A 256 5.69 6.73 11.47
C ASN A 256 5.09 8.03 10.95
N ASN A 257 5.61 9.18 11.42
CA ASN A 257 5.07 10.50 11.06
C ASN A 257 5.11 10.78 9.56
N THR A 258 6.22 10.49 8.88
CA THR A 258 6.34 10.68 7.43
C THR A 258 5.31 9.85 6.66
N THR A 259 5.11 8.61 7.07
CA THR A 259 4.13 7.71 6.42
C THR A 259 2.69 8.12 6.75
N TYR A 260 2.44 8.61 7.97
CA TYR A 260 1.17 9.22 8.37
C TYR A 260 0.81 10.43 7.49
N ASN A 261 1.78 11.33 7.23
CA ASN A 261 1.59 12.45 6.31
C ASN A 261 1.26 11.98 4.89
N LEU A 262 1.97 10.95 4.40
CA LEU A 262 1.68 10.34 3.10
C LEU A 262 0.27 9.76 3.04
N ALA A 263 -0.23 9.15 4.11
CA ALA A 263 -1.59 8.60 4.15
C ALA A 263 -2.64 9.70 4.00
N ARG A 264 -2.51 10.82 4.74
CA ARG A 264 -3.43 11.97 4.62
C ARG A 264 -3.41 12.57 3.22
N MET A 265 -2.22 12.82 2.67
CA MET A 265 -2.05 13.30 1.29
C MET A 265 -2.71 12.34 0.29
N ASN A 266 -2.54 11.03 0.47
CA ASN A 266 -3.09 10.02 -0.43
C ASN A 266 -4.61 9.98 -0.38
N MET A 267 -5.23 10.12 0.81
CA MET A 267 -6.69 10.23 0.95
C MET A 267 -7.22 11.43 0.17
N LEU A 268 -6.64 12.61 0.36
CA LEU A 268 -7.06 13.84 -0.31
C LEU A 268 -6.88 13.76 -1.84
N LEU A 269 -5.77 13.18 -2.32
CA LEU A 269 -5.49 12.98 -3.75
C LEU A 269 -6.49 12.05 -4.44
N HIS A 270 -7.10 11.11 -3.70
CA HIS A 270 -8.17 10.25 -4.18
C HIS A 270 -9.58 10.81 -3.93
N ASP A 271 -9.66 12.13 -3.76
CA ASP A 271 -10.91 12.88 -3.54
C ASP A 271 -11.74 12.37 -2.34
N VAL A 272 -11.06 11.80 -1.34
CA VAL A 272 -11.70 11.52 -0.06
C VAL A 272 -11.74 12.82 0.75
N ARG A 273 -12.94 13.35 0.98
CA ARG A 273 -13.11 14.59 1.75
C ARG A 273 -12.56 14.42 3.17
N TYR A 274 -12.01 15.48 3.75
CA TYR A 274 -11.45 15.50 5.10
C TYR A 274 -12.43 14.96 6.18
N GLU A 275 -13.73 15.16 6.01
CA GLU A 275 -14.76 14.62 6.90
C GLU A 275 -14.89 13.08 6.84
N ASN A 276 -14.47 12.46 5.72
CA ASN A 276 -14.68 11.05 5.42
C ASN A 276 -13.47 10.17 5.75
N PHE A 277 -12.44 10.71 6.37
CA PHE A 277 -11.36 9.91 6.93
C PHE A 277 -10.91 10.44 8.31
N ASP A 278 -10.24 9.59 9.06
CA ASP A 278 -9.61 9.93 10.34
C ASP A 278 -8.35 9.07 10.47
N ILE A 279 -7.21 9.66 10.17
CA ILE A 279 -5.90 9.00 10.28
C ILE A 279 -5.19 9.57 11.51
N ARG A 280 -4.67 8.69 12.38
CA ARG A 280 -4.00 9.09 13.62
C ARG A 280 -2.53 8.66 13.63
N ASN A 281 -1.68 9.52 14.19
CA ASN A 281 -0.25 9.24 14.31
C ASN A 281 0.09 8.80 15.74
N ASP A 282 0.11 7.49 15.98
CA ASP A 282 0.57 6.89 17.23
C ASP A 282 0.78 5.37 17.09
N ASP A 283 1.36 4.74 18.12
CA ASP A 283 1.50 3.29 18.20
C ASP A 283 0.17 2.64 18.56
N THR A 284 -0.40 1.90 17.63
CA THR A 284 -1.71 1.24 17.72
C THR A 284 -1.84 0.29 18.93
N LEU A 285 -0.77 -0.43 19.26
CA LEU A 285 -0.80 -1.38 20.35
C LEU A 285 -0.71 -0.70 21.73
N GLU A 286 0.08 0.38 21.79
CA GLU A 286 0.30 1.14 23.04
C GLU A 286 -0.80 2.17 23.29
N ASN A 287 -1.20 2.91 22.26
CA ASN A 287 -2.11 4.05 22.31
C ASN A 287 -3.16 3.95 21.19
N PRO A 288 -4.16 3.06 21.34
CA PRO A 288 -5.22 2.92 20.34
C PRO A 288 -6.09 4.18 20.27
N ALA A 289 -6.23 4.74 19.06
CA ALA A 289 -6.91 6.02 18.87
C ALA A 289 -8.44 5.94 18.90
N PHE A 290 -9.02 4.79 18.51
CA PHE A 290 -10.45 4.67 18.24
C PHE A 290 -11.20 3.86 19.30
N LEU A 291 -10.96 4.18 20.58
CA LEU A 291 -11.62 3.50 21.71
C LEU A 291 -13.15 3.57 21.58
N GLY A 292 -13.81 2.42 21.75
CA GLY A 292 -15.28 2.33 21.69
C GLY A 292 -15.88 2.30 20.28
N HIS A 293 -15.06 2.37 19.22
CA HIS A 293 -15.52 2.17 17.85
C HIS A 293 -15.56 0.69 17.47
N THR A 294 -16.45 0.33 16.52
CA THR A 294 -16.43 -0.93 15.80
C THR A 294 -16.49 -0.67 14.29
N PHE A 295 -15.93 -1.58 13.51
CA PHE A 295 -15.74 -1.40 12.08
C PHE A 295 -16.33 -2.55 11.27
N ASP A 296 -17.03 -2.22 10.18
CA ASP A 296 -17.63 -3.20 9.26
C ASP A 296 -16.55 -4.01 8.51
N ALA A 297 -15.39 -3.39 8.28
CA ALA A 297 -14.22 -4.04 7.71
C ALA A 297 -12.95 -3.60 8.45
N VAL A 298 -12.12 -4.58 8.83
CA VAL A 298 -10.79 -4.34 9.41
C VAL A 298 -9.76 -5.02 8.53
N ILE A 299 -8.79 -4.27 8.04
CA ILE A 299 -7.85 -4.73 7.02
C ILE A 299 -6.44 -4.25 7.39
N ALA A 300 -5.43 -5.10 7.25
CA ALA A 300 -4.06 -4.69 7.54
C ALA A 300 -2.99 -5.54 6.86
N ASN A 301 -1.85 -4.91 6.64
CA ASN A 301 -0.56 -5.55 6.42
C ASN A 301 0.41 -5.02 7.50
N PRO A 302 0.35 -5.55 8.75
CA PRO A 302 1.15 -5.05 9.85
C PRO A 302 2.64 -5.38 9.68
N PRO A 303 3.56 -4.68 10.38
CA PRO A 303 4.98 -4.97 10.32
C PRO A 303 5.27 -6.38 10.88
N TYR A 304 5.84 -7.27 10.03
CA TYR A 304 6.03 -8.68 10.37
C TYR A 304 7.00 -8.88 11.53
N SER A 305 6.55 -9.66 12.52
CA SER A 305 7.35 -10.01 13.70
C SER A 305 7.96 -8.78 14.40
N ALA A 306 7.25 -7.67 14.42
CA ALA A 306 7.65 -6.46 15.12
C ALA A 306 7.77 -6.71 16.64
N LYS A 307 8.68 -6.00 17.28
CA LYS A 307 8.76 -5.98 18.73
C LYS A 307 7.71 -5.04 19.29
N TRP A 308 7.10 -5.41 20.41
CA TRP A 308 6.21 -4.58 21.20
C TRP A 308 6.52 -4.72 22.69
N THR A 309 5.95 -3.90 23.56
CA THR A 309 6.31 -3.91 24.97
C THR A 309 5.84 -5.16 25.69
N ALA A 310 4.67 -5.72 25.33
CA ALA A 310 4.01 -6.81 26.04
C ALA A 310 4.03 -6.60 27.56
N ASP A 311 3.76 -5.36 27.97
CA ASP A 311 3.72 -4.96 29.38
C ASP A 311 2.56 -5.65 30.10
N SER A 312 2.73 -5.95 31.39
CA SER A 312 1.69 -6.57 32.21
C SER A 312 0.41 -5.76 32.32
N LYS A 313 0.44 -4.44 32.08
CA LYS A 313 -0.76 -3.60 31.99
C LYS A 313 -1.77 -4.13 30.97
N PHE A 314 -1.27 -4.74 29.87
CA PHE A 314 -2.10 -5.32 28.82
C PHE A 314 -2.83 -6.60 29.20
N GLU A 315 -2.47 -7.25 30.30
CA GLU A 315 -3.22 -8.41 30.81
C GLU A 315 -4.65 -8.05 31.23
N ASN A 316 -4.89 -6.76 31.55
CA ASN A 316 -6.20 -6.21 31.88
C ASN A 316 -6.84 -5.39 30.75
N ASP A 317 -6.17 -5.24 29.62
CA ASP A 317 -6.69 -4.55 28.45
C ASP A 317 -7.73 -5.45 27.75
N GLU A 318 -8.90 -4.92 27.44
CA GLU A 318 -10.01 -5.67 26.84
C GLU A 318 -9.64 -6.35 25.52
N ARG A 319 -8.68 -5.79 24.80
CA ARG A 319 -8.17 -6.36 23.54
C ARG A 319 -7.45 -7.69 23.76
N PHE A 320 -6.84 -7.91 24.94
CA PHE A 320 -5.91 -9.02 25.19
C PHE A 320 -6.32 -9.92 26.37
N SER A 321 -7.09 -9.41 27.34
CA SER A 321 -7.35 -10.08 28.62
C SER A 321 -8.04 -11.44 28.51
N GLY A 322 -8.88 -11.66 27.51
CA GLY A 322 -9.66 -12.89 27.35
C GLY A 322 -8.88 -14.10 26.87
N TYR A 323 -7.65 -13.94 26.36
CA TYR A 323 -6.90 -14.99 25.68
C TYR A 323 -5.96 -15.80 26.59
N GLY A 324 -5.80 -15.41 27.85
CA GLY A 324 -4.98 -16.10 28.84
C GLY A 324 -3.46 -15.94 28.68
N LYS A 325 -2.99 -15.39 27.57
CA LYS A 325 -1.59 -15.06 27.29
C LYS A 325 -1.50 -13.80 26.42
N LEU A 326 -0.48 -12.98 26.70
CA LEU A 326 -0.08 -11.92 25.76
C LEU A 326 0.77 -12.51 24.63
N ALA A 327 0.71 -11.92 23.45
CA ALA A 327 1.60 -12.22 22.35
C ALA A 327 3.07 -12.01 22.78
N PRO A 328 4.05 -12.77 22.22
CA PRO A 328 5.45 -12.63 22.62
C PRO A 328 5.98 -11.21 22.38
N LYS A 329 6.75 -10.68 23.32
CA LYS A 329 7.40 -9.37 23.21
C LYS A 329 8.23 -9.19 21.92
N SER A 330 8.78 -10.28 21.40
CA SER A 330 9.59 -10.29 20.19
C SER A 330 8.79 -10.38 18.89
N LYS A 331 7.44 -10.59 18.97
CA LYS A 331 6.56 -10.84 17.80
C LYS A 331 5.15 -10.36 18.11
N ALA A 332 4.81 -9.19 17.61
CA ALA A 332 3.50 -8.57 17.81
C ALA A 332 2.40 -9.13 16.88
N ASP A 333 2.71 -10.11 16.01
CA ASP A 333 1.78 -10.61 14.99
C ASP A 333 0.38 -10.90 15.59
N PHE A 334 0.32 -11.67 16.68
CA PHE A 334 -0.95 -11.94 17.36
C PHE A 334 -1.50 -10.79 18.19
N ALA A 335 -0.68 -9.84 18.63
CA ALA A 335 -1.19 -8.63 19.28
C ALA A 335 -1.99 -7.78 18.29
N PHE A 336 -1.53 -7.66 17.03
CA PHE A 336 -2.30 -7.03 15.97
C PHE A 336 -3.59 -7.80 15.65
N ILE A 337 -3.55 -9.12 15.55
CA ILE A 337 -4.77 -9.93 15.33
C ILE A 337 -5.79 -9.67 16.45
N GLN A 338 -5.37 -9.73 17.73
CA GLN A 338 -6.24 -9.50 18.89
C GLN A 338 -6.84 -8.09 18.88
N HIS A 339 -6.02 -7.08 18.57
CA HIS A 339 -6.44 -5.70 18.41
C HIS A 339 -7.51 -5.59 17.29
N MET A 340 -7.24 -6.12 16.11
CA MET A 340 -8.16 -6.07 14.97
C MET A 340 -9.49 -6.78 15.26
N VAL A 341 -9.44 -7.95 15.89
CA VAL A 341 -10.64 -8.71 16.30
C VAL A 341 -11.46 -7.95 17.33
N HIS A 342 -10.82 -7.23 18.26
CA HIS A 342 -11.52 -6.41 19.25
C HIS A 342 -12.37 -5.32 18.57
N TYR A 343 -11.80 -4.64 17.59
CA TYR A 343 -12.46 -3.55 16.87
C TYR A 343 -13.38 -4.01 15.73
N LEU A 344 -13.41 -5.31 15.41
CA LEU A 344 -14.31 -5.84 14.40
C LEU A 344 -15.77 -5.79 14.87
N ASP A 345 -16.68 -5.27 14.04
CA ASP A 345 -18.13 -5.36 14.25
C ASP A 345 -18.60 -6.83 14.23
N ASP A 346 -19.74 -7.13 14.86
CA ASP A 346 -20.26 -8.50 14.91
C ASP A 346 -20.55 -9.07 13.51
N GLU A 347 -21.04 -8.25 12.58
CA GLU A 347 -21.27 -8.59 11.17
C GLU A 347 -20.05 -8.22 10.26
N GLY A 348 -18.95 -7.79 10.88
CA GLY A 348 -17.77 -7.33 10.19
C GLY A 348 -16.93 -8.47 9.60
N THR A 349 -16.08 -8.11 8.64
CA THR A 349 -15.06 -9.01 8.08
C THR A 349 -13.68 -8.40 8.26
N MET A 350 -12.75 -9.19 8.80
CA MET A 350 -11.35 -8.82 8.97
C MET A 350 -10.48 -9.67 8.04
N ALA A 351 -9.51 -9.03 7.38
CA ALA A 351 -8.49 -9.72 6.61
C ALA A 351 -7.10 -9.12 6.90
N VAL A 352 -6.13 -9.97 7.23
CA VAL A 352 -4.77 -9.55 7.62
C VAL A 352 -3.71 -10.39 6.95
N VAL A 353 -2.67 -9.72 6.44
CA VAL A 353 -1.49 -10.38 5.86
C VAL A 353 -0.44 -10.59 6.94
N LEU A 354 0.08 -11.82 7.05
CA LEU A 354 1.06 -12.19 8.06
C LEU A 354 2.06 -13.22 7.51
N PRO A 355 3.25 -13.37 8.12
CA PRO A 355 4.17 -14.45 7.77
C PRO A 355 3.64 -15.82 8.19
N HIS A 356 3.93 -16.88 7.43
CA HIS A 356 3.47 -18.24 7.70
C HIS A 356 3.71 -18.73 9.14
N GLY A 357 4.68 -18.17 9.85
CA GLY A 357 4.97 -18.52 11.23
C GLY A 357 3.77 -18.45 12.17
N VAL A 358 2.81 -17.55 11.93
CA VAL A 358 1.59 -17.42 12.75
C VAL A 358 0.70 -18.68 12.69
N LEU A 359 0.84 -19.48 11.63
CA LEU A 359 0.02 -20.67 11.41
C LEU A 359 0.40 -21.82 12.35
N PHE A 360 1.68 -21.92 12.79
CA PHE A 360 2.16 -23.11 13.50
C PHE A 360 3.02 -22.83 14.74
N ARG A 361 3.48 -21.58 14.98
CA ARG A 361 4.25 -21.29 16.18
C ARG A 361 3.44 -21.63 17.45
N GLY A 362 4.09 -22.28 18.41
CA GLY A 362 3.52 -22.71 19.68
C GLY A 362 3.55 -21.65 20.78
N ALA A 363 3.63 -22.08 22.04
CA ALA A 363 3.65 -21.24 23.24
C ALA A 363 2.48 -20.23 23.27
N ALA A 364 2.75 -18.96 23.54
CA ALA A 364 1.71 -17.93 23.66
C ALA A 364 0.88 -17.76 22.37
N GLU A 365 1.53 -17.79 21.19
CA GLU A 365 0.83 -17.68 19.91
C GLU A 365 -0.11 -18.87 19.66
N GLY A 366 0.29 -20.08 20.04
CA GLY A 366 -0.56 -21.27 19.99
C GLY A 366 -1.80 -21.17 20.89
N VAL A 367 -1.64 -20.62 22.10
CA VAL A 367 -2.77 -20.41 23.05
C VAL A 367 -3.78 -19.40 22.47
N ILE A 368 -3.30 -18.27 21.94
CA ILE A 368 -4.16 -17.24 21.34
C ILE A 368 -4.87 -17.78 20.11
N ARG A 369 -4.14 -18.47 19.22
CA ARG A 369 -4.69 -19.09 18.00
C ARG A 369 -5.78 -20.10 18.34
N ARG A 370 -5.51 -21.01 19.28
CA ARG A 370 -6.49 -21.97 19.76
C ARG A 370 -7.74 -21.29 20.32
N TYR A 371 -7.60 -20.25 21.12
CA TYR A 371 -8.73 -19.50 21.68
C TYR A 371 -9.61 -18.88 20.57
N LEU A 372 -9.01 -18.27 19.58
CA LEU A 372 -9.72 -17.68 18.42
C LEU A 372 -10.54 -18.72 17.63
N ILE A 373 -10.05 -19.94 17.54
CA ILE A 373 -10.70 -21.02 16.78
C ILE A 373 -11.67 -21.80 17.66
N GLU A 374 -11.19 -22.37 18.77
CA GLU A 374 -11.98 -23.29 19.62
C GLU A 374 -13.07 -22.56 20.41
N LYS A 375 -12.74 -21.41 21.02
CA LYS A 375 -13.66 -20.69 21.92
C LYS A 375 -14.51 -19.67 21.19
N LYS A 376 -13.93 -19.01 20.20
CA LYS A 376 -14.61 -17.91 19.48
C LYS A 376 -15.13 -18.32 18.12
N ASN A 377 -14.57 -19.35 17.47
CA ASN A 377 -14.90 -19.75 16.11
C ASN A 377 -14.84 -18.59 15.12
N TYR A 378 -13.82 -17.73 15.20
CA TYR A 378 -13.75 -16.52 14.36
C TYR A 378 -12.96 -16.72 13.06
N LEU A 379 -12.09 -17.76 12.97
CA LEU A 379 -11.27 -18.00 11.78
C LEU A 379 -12.13 -18.51 10.63
N GLU A 380 -12.20 -17.76 9.54
CA GLU A 380 -12.99 -18.08 8.35
C GLU A 380 -12.14 -18.75 7.25
N ALA A 381 -10.94 -18.20 6.99
CA ALA A 381 -10.05 -18.75 5.97
C ALA A 381 -8.58 -18.50 6.25
N VAL A 382 -7.74 -19.36 5.67
CA VAL A 382 -6.28 -19.28 5.60
C VAL A 382 -5.87 -19.36 4.12
N ILE A 383 -5.26 -18.31 3.57
CA ILE A 383 -4.88 -18.23 2.17
C ILE A 383 -3.37 -18.06 2.08
N GLY A 384 -2.66 -19.07 1.57
CA GLY A 384 -1.21 -19.03 1.32
C GLY A 384 -0.92 -18.22 0.06
N LEU A 385 0.00 -17.26 0.16
CA LEU A 385 0.45 -16.44 -0.95
C LEU A 385 1.83 -16.92 -1.45
N PRO A 386 2.20 -16.62 -2.71
CA PRO A 386 3.52 -16.91 -3.24
C PRO A 386 4.62 -16.25 -2.40
N ALA A 387 5.76 -16.94 -2.27
CA ALA A 387 6.95 -16.33 -1.71
C ALA A 387 7.45 -15.18 -2.61
N ASN A 388 8.23 -14.27 -2.03
CA ASN A 388 8.84 -13.15 -2.75
C ASN A 388 7.83 -12.24 -3.50
N ILE A 389 6.61 -12.08 -2.95
CA ILE A 389 5.59 -11.17 -3.50
C ILE A 389 5.67 -9.76 -2.90
N PHE A 390 6.23 -9.61 -1.69
CA PHE A 390 6.41 -8.34 -1.01
C PHE A 390 7.78 -7.73 -1.25
N TYR A 391 7.84 -6.39 -1.31
CA TYR A 391 9.10 -5.68 -1.44
C TYR A 391 10.00 -5.92 -0.22
N GLY A 392 11.28 -6.15 -0.48
CA GLY A 392 12.31 -6.27 0.57
C GLY A 392 12.30 -7.57 1.39
N THR A 393 11.39 -8.52 1.11
CA THR A 393 11.35 -9.82 1.78
C THR A 393 11.01 -10.95 0.82
N SER A 394 11.68 -12.10 0.99
CA SER A 394 11.36 -13.34 0.27
C SER A 394 10.50 -14.30 1.10
N ILE A 395 10.05 -13.88 2.30
CA ILE A 395 9.31 -14.73 3.22
C ILE A 395 7.94 -15.07 2.62
N PRO A 396 7.49 -16.34 2.66
CA PRO A 396 6.12 -16.68 2.31
C PRO A 396 5.14 -16.10 3.33
N THR A 397 4.05 -15.56 2.85
CA THR A 397 3.00 -14.90 3.64
C THR A 397 1.66 -15.57 3.43
N CYS A 398 0.74 -15.34 4.35
CA CYS A 398 -0.64 -15.78 4.25
C CYS A 398 -1.60 -14.66 4.61
N ILE A 399 -2.83 -14.78 4.12
CA ILE A 399 -3.95 -13.96 4.58
C ILE A 399 -4.76 -14.80 5.57
N LEU A 400 -5.02 -14.25 6.74
CA LEU A 400 -6.01 -14.77 7.68
C LEU A 400 -7.27 -13.94 7.60
N VAL A 401 -8.41 -14.62 7.46
CA VAL A 401 -9.74 -14.00 7.42
C VAL A 401 -10.50 -14.37 8.68
N PHE A 402 -11.09 -13.37 9.36
CA PHE A 402 -11.89 -13.57 10.56
C PHE A 402 -13.26 -12.91 10.41
N LYS A 403 -14.29 -13.59 10.95
CA LYS A 403 -15.67 -13.10 11.10
C LYS A 403 -16.19 -13.48 12.47
N LYS A 404 -16.97 -12.61 13.12
CA LYS A 404 -17.62 -12.94 14.40
C LYS A 404 -18.95 -13.67 14.20
N CYS A 405 -19.64 -13.47 13.08
CA CYS A 405 -20.95 -14.01 12.76
C CYS A 405 -20.98 -15.47 12.27
N ARG A 406 -19.86 -16.22 12.43
CA ARG A 406 -19.78 -17.63 11.99
C ARG A 406 -20.70 -18.55 12.77
N GLN A 407 -21.25 -19.57 12.10
CA GLN A 407 -22.04 -20.63 12.73
C GLN A 407 -21.11 -21.69 13.35
N GLN A 408 -21.64 -22.50 14.28
CA GLN A 408 -20.84 -23.50 15.02
C GLN A 408 -20.27 -24.61 14.14
N ASP A 409 -20.92 -24.92 13.04
CA ASP A 409 -20.58 -25.97 12.09
C ASP A 409 -19.90 -25.43 10.81
N ASP A 410 -19.59 -24.15 10.76
CA ASP A 410 -18.87 -23.56 9.64
C ASP A 410 -17.44 -24.11 9.57
N ASN A 411 -17.06 -24.62 8.41
CA ASN A 411 -15.70 -25.07 8.12
C ASN A 411 -14.75 -23.88 7.95
N VAL A 412 -13.44 -24.13 8.10
CA VAL A 412 -12.38 -23.16 7.78
C VAL A 412 -11.81 -23.49 6.42
N LEU A 413 -11.81 -22.51 5.53
CA LEU A 413 -11.27 -22.67 4.18
C LEU A 413 -9.75 -22.48 4.17
N PHE A 414 -9.03 -23.45 3.60
CA PHE A 414 -7.61 -23.34 3.30
C PHE A 414 -7.43 -23.22 1.79
N ILE A 415 -6.65 -22.23 1.34
CA ILE A 415 -6.26 -22.04 -0.07
C ILE A 415 -4.74 -22.01 -0.13
N ASP A 416 -4.14 -22.81 -1.00
CA ASP A 416 -2.72 -22.76 -1.31
C ASP A 416 -2.48 -22.16 -2.70
N ALA A 417 -2.24 -20.84 -2.72
CA ALA A 417 -1.85 -20.13 -3.93
C ALA A 417 -0.34 -19.93 -4.03
N SER A 418 0.46 -20.66 -3.28
CA SER A 418 1.93 -20.49 -3.21
C SER A 418 2.61 -20.70 -4.57
N ASN A 419 2.00 -21.46 -5.47
CA ASN A 419 2.50 -21.75 -6.81
C ASN A 419 1.84 -20.87 -7.90
N ASP A 420 0.86 -20.06 -7.54
CA ASP A 420 0.14 -19.17 -8.47
C ASP A 420 0.89 -17.84 -8.62
N PHE A 421 1.93 -17.79 -9.45
CA PHE A 421 2.66 -16.53 -9.69
C PHE A 421 3.35 -16.51 -11.05
N GLU A 422 3.59 -15.29 -11.53
CA GLU A 422 4.49 -15.01 -12.64
C GLU A 422 5.83 -14.53 -12.09
N LYS A 423 6.93 -15.15 -12.57
CA LYS A 423 8.27 -14.84 -12.10
C LYS A 423 8.75 -13.51 -12.69
N GLY A 424 8.91 -12.48 -11.86
CA GLY A 424 9.55 -11.23 -12.23
C GLY A 424 11.05 -11.22 -11.97
N LYS A 425 11.73 -10.14 -12.40
CA LYS A 425 13.19 -10.00 -12.26
C LYS A 425 13.65 -9.97 -10.78
N ASN A 426 12.93 -9.24 -9.94
CA ASN A 426 13.28 -9.05 -8.53
C ASN A 426 12.21 -9.57 -7.57
N GLN A 427 11.01 -9.85 -8.05
CA GLN A 427 9.82 -10.13 -7.27
C GLN A 427 8.85 -10.98 -8.09
N ASN A 428 8.08 -11.84 -7.44
CA ASN A 428 6.98 -12.57 -8.04
C ASN A 428 5.73 -11.68 -8.11
N HIS A 429 4.87 -11.93 -9.08
CA HIS A 429 3.63 -11.19 -9.29
C HIS A 429 2.46 -12.15 -9.44
N LEU A 430 1.29 -11.75 -8.95
CA LEU A 430 0.03 -12.42 -9.27
C LEU A 430 -0.58 -11.78 -10.51
N SER A 431 -0.99 -12.56 -11.49
CA SER A 431 -1.82 -12.08 -12.59
C SER A 431 -3.25 -11.82 -12.13
N ASP A 432 -4.02 -11.05 -12.88
CA ASP A 432 -5.43 -10.81 -12.57
C ASP A 432 -6.23 -12.12 -12.51
N ALA A 433 -5.93 -13.09 -13.37
CA ALA A 433 -6.58 -14.40 -13.37
C ALA A 433 -6.29 -15.20 -12.08
N GLN A 434 -5.05 -15.14 -11.56
CA GLN A 434 -4.67 -15.77 -10.30
C GLN A 434 -5.34 -15.09 -9.10
N VAL A 435 -5.42 -13.76 -9.11
CA VAL A 435 -6.17 -12.99 -8.09
C VAL A 435 -7.65 -13.38 -8.08
N GLU A 436 -8.30 -13.41 -9.25
CA GLU A 436 -9.72 -13.80 -9.35
C GLU A 436 -9.93 -15.26 -8.95
N ARG A 437 -9.02 -16.17 -9.28
CA ARG A 437 -9.08 -17.58 -8.83
C ARG A 437 -9.12 -17.69 -7.31
N ILE A 438 -8.24 -16.97 -6.59
CA ILE A 438 -8.23 -16.93 -5.13
C ILE A 438 -9.58 -16.43 -4.60
N ILE A 439 -10.08 -15.32 -5.16
CA ILE A 439 -11.32 -14.67 -4.72
C ILE A 439 -12.53 -15.57 -4.99
N ASP A 440 -12.63 -16.16 -6.17
CA ASP A 440 -13.73 -17.06 -6.53
C ASP A 440 -13.74 -18.31 -5.64
N THR A 441 -12.57 -18.89 -5.38
CA THR A 441 -12.44 -20.04 -4.46
C THR A 441 -12.87 -19.65 -3.05
N TYR A 442 -12.47 -18.46 -2.55
CA TYR A 442 -12.91 -17.96 -1.25
C TYR A 442 -14.44 -17.79 -1.19
N LYS A 443 -15.05 -17.18 -2.21
CA LYS A 443 -16.49 -16.94 -2.27
C LYS A 443 -17.31 -18.22 -2.32
N ARG A 444 -16.87 -19.21 -3.09
CA ARG A 444 -17.58 -20.49 -3.27
C ARG A 444 -17.29 -21.47 -2.13
N LYS A 445 -16.25 -21.25 -1.34
CA LYS A 445 -15.78 -22.15 -0.26
C LYS A 445 -15.55 -23.59 -0.77
N GLU A 446 -15.09 -23.72 -2.00
CA GLU A 446 -14.92 -25.01 -2.68
C GLU A 446 -13.65 -25.72 -2.25
N THR A 447 -13.74 -27.07 -2.11
CA THR A 447 -12.57 -27.95 -2.08
C THR A 447 -12.15 -28.25 -3.52
N ILE A 448 -10.92 -27.85 -3.88
CA ILE A 448 -10.32 -28.06 -5.19
C ILE A 448 -9.03 -28.85 -4.98
N ASP A 449 -8.90 -29.99 -5.68
CA ASP A 449 -7.72 -30.84 -5.57
C ASP A 449 -6.42 -30.04 -5.74
N LYS A 450 -5.46 -30.27 -4.83
CA LYS A 450 -4.15 -29.60 -4.78
C LYS A 450 -4.18 -28.06 -4.66
N TYR A 451 -5.34 -27.46 -4.37
CA TYR A 451 -5.47 -26.00 -4.33
C TYR A 451 -6.23 -25.49 -3.10
N SER A 452 -7.35 -26.10 -2.74
CA SER A 452 -8.13 -25.65 -1.60
C SER A 452 -8.82 -26.78 -0.88
N TYR A 453 -9.03 -26.63 0.43
CA TYR A 453 -9.71 -27.58 1.28
C TYR A 453 -10.56 -26.88 2.33
N SER A 454 -11.79 -27.37 2.52
CA SER A 454 -12.71 -26.87 3.54
C SER A 454 -12.66 -27.81 4.77
N ALA A 455 -11.82 -27.45 5.75
CA ALA A 455 -11.57 -28.26 6.94
C ALA A 455 -12.63 -28.03 8.03
N THR A 456 -13.07 -29.09 8.65
CA THR A 456 -13.95 -29.04 9.83
C THR A 456 -13.15 -28.55 11.06
N LEU A 457 -13.86 -28.00 12.06
CA LEU A 457 -13.22 -27.63 13.34
C LEU A 457 -12.62 -28.84 14.06
N GLN A 458 -13.19 -30.05 13.86
CA GLN A 458 -12.65 -31.28 14.44
C GLN A 458 -11.30 -31.65 13.80
N GLU A 459 -11.15 -31.58 12.48
CA GLU A 459 -9.87 -31.81 11.81
C GLU A 459 -8.79 -30.81 12.25
N ILE A 460 -9.17 -29.55 12.49
CA ILE A 460 -8.26 -28.53 13.01
C ILE A 460 -7.85 -28.87 14.45
N ALA A 461 -8.78 -29.32 15.28
CA ALA A 461 -8.48 -29.77 16.65
C ALA A 461 -7.57 -31.01 16.66
N ASP A 462 -7.81 -31.98 15.80
CA ASP A 462 -6.99 -33.18 15.64
C ASP A 462 -5.57 -32.85 15.16
N ASN A 463 -5.39 -31.75 14.47
CA ASN A 463 -4.11 -31.14 14.09
C ASN A 463 -3.49 -30.22 15.19
N ASP A 464 -4.02 -30.25 16.43
CA ASP A 464 -3.59 -29.38 17.54
C ASP A 464 -3.62 -27.88 17.20
N TYR A 465 -4.65 -27.45 16.46
CA TYR A 465 -4.83 -26.07 15.97
C TYR A 465 -3.62 -25.53 15.18
N ASN A 466 -2.84 -26.41 14.59
CA ASN A 466 -1.80 -26.07 13.65
C ASN A 466 -2.43 -25.84 12.28
N LEU A 467 -2.30 -24.59 11.76
CA LEU A 467 -2.91 -24.14 10.52
C LEU A 467 -1.94 -24.22 9.32
N ASN A 468 -0.83 -24.94 9.44
CA ASN A 468 0.12 -25.07 8.34
C ASN A 468 -0.58 -25.67 7.11
N ILE A 469 -0.63 -24.91 6.02
CA ILE A 469 -1.48 -25.19 4.85
C ILE A 469 -1.26 -26.60 4.27
N PRO A 470 -0.01 -27.12 4.12
CA PRO A 470 0.21 -28.48 3.62
C PRO A 470 -0.39 -29.61 4.46
N ARG A 471 -0.91 -29.33 5.67
CA ARG A 471 -1.67 -30.30 6.46
C ARG A 471 -3.11 -30.51 5.98
N TYR A 472 -3.62 -29.56 5.20
CA TYR A 472 -4.99 -29.52 4.71
C TYR A 472 -5.06 -29.56 3.18
N VAL A 473 -4.12 -28.93 2.50
CA VAL A 473 -4.01 -28.94 1.03
C VAL A 473 -2.74 -29.68 0.65
N ASP A 474 -2.91 -30.92 0.15
CA ASP A 474 -1.79 -31.73 -0.34
C ASP A 474 -1.45 -31.35 -1.78
N THR A 475 -0.37 -30.59 -1.94
CA THR A 475 0.15 -30.18 -3.25
C THR A 475 1.20 -31.15 -3.80
N PHE A 476 1.42 -32.30 -3.13
CA PHE A 476 2.42 -33.28 -3.57
C PHE A 476 2.04 -33.84 -4.94
N GLU A 477 2.98 -33.76 -5.87
CA GLU A 477 2.94 -34.46 -7.15
C GLU A 477 3.94 -35.63 -7.09
N GLU A 478 3.46 -36.86 -7.31
CA GLU A 478 4.38 -37.96 -7.54
C GLU A 478 5.22 -37.63 -8.77
N GLU A 479 6.53 -37.52 -8.57
CA GLU A 479 7.45 -37.44 -9.70
C GLU A 479 7.21 -38.63 -10.61
N ALA A 480 7.07 -38.39 -11.91
CA ALA A 480 6.99 -39.47 -12.89
C ALA A 480 8.21 -40.37 -12.70
N PRO A 481 8.03 -41.70 -12.65
CA PRO A 481 9.13 -42.60 -12.47
C PRO A 481 10.18 -42.34 -13.57
N ILE A 482 11.43 -42.13 -13.13
CA ILE A 482 12.52 -41.85 -14.05
C ILE A 482 12.72 -43.11 -14.92
N ASP A 483 12.52 -42.96 -16.22
CA ASP A 483 12.85 -44.02 -17.18
C ASP A 483 14.37 -44.10 -17.29
N LEU A 484 14.92 -45.05 -16.54
CA LEU A 484 16.38 -45.30 -16.46
C LEU A 484 16.94 -45.70 -17.81
N ASP A 485 16.17 -46.39 -18.68
CA ASP A 485 16.61 -46.78 -20.00
C ASP A 485 16.72 -45.57 -20.92
N GLN A 486 15.74 -44.64 -20.83
CA GLN A 486 15.80 -43.38 -21.57
C GLN A 486 16.98 -42.50 -21.12
N VAL A 487 17.20 -42.36 -19.80
CA VAL A 487 18.34 -41.60 -19.25
C VAL A 487 19.67 -42.21 -19.67
N GLN A 488 19.80 -43.55 -19.69
CA GLN A 488 21.02 -44.18 -20.20
C GLN A 488 21.25 -43.95 -21.70
N GLN A 489 20.18 -43.90 -22.48
CA GLN A 489 20.27 -43.60 -23.90
C GLN A 489 20.70 -42.16 -24.15
N ASP A 490 20.11 -41.21 -23.40
CA ASP A 490 20.45 -39.80 -23.45
C ASP A 490 21.91 -39.54 -23.05
N LEU A 491 22.41 -40.18 -22.00
CA LEU A 491 23.81 -40.15 -21.58
C LEU A 491 24.74 -40.61 -22.71
N LYS A 492 24.43 -41.76 -23.35
CA LYS A 492 25.23 -42.26 -24.47
C LYS A 492 25.23 -41.28 -25.66
N ASN A 493 24.10 -40.63 -25.91
CA ASN A 493 24.03 -39.64 -27.00
C ASN A 493 24.87 -38.39 -26.68
N ILE A 494 24.81 -37.91 -25.41
CA ILE A 494 25.62 -36.78 -24.95
C ILE A 494 27.10 -37.10 -25.00
N ASP A 495 27.53 -38.29 -24.54
CA ASP A 495 28.93 -38.75 -24.61
C ASP A 495 29.43 -38.79 -26.04
N LYS A 496 28.57 -39.18 -26.99
CA LYS A 496 28.90 -39.16 -28.42
C LYS A 496 29.07 -37.77 -28.97
N GLU A 497 28.15 -36.84 -28.63
CA GLU A 497 28.25 -35.42 -29.01
C GLU A 497 29.51 -34.76 -28.40
N ILE A 498 29.83 -35.07 -27.14
CA ILE A 498 31.07 -34.58 -26.51
C ILE A 498 32.29 -35.07 -27.31
N ALA A 499 32.36 -36.36 -27.68
CA ALA A 499 33.48 -36.90 -28.42
C ALA A 499 33.61 -36.28 -29.83
N GLU A 500 32.49 -36.00 -30.51
CA GLU A 500 32.46 -35.32 -31.81
C GLU A 500 32.98 -33.87 -31.68
N ILE A 501 32.51 -33.11 -30.67
CA ILE A 501 32.96 -31.74 -30.39
C ILE A 501 34.44 -31.71 -30.00
N GLU A 502 34.92 -32.67 -29.19
CA GLU A 502 36.35 -32.78 -28.84
C GLU A 502 37.22 -33.04 -30.08
N GLN A 503 36.76 -33.85 -31.04
CA GLN A 503 37.44 -34.05 -32.28
C GLN A 503 37.51 -32.75 -33.13
N GLU A 504 36.42 -31.99 -33.23
CA GLU A 504 36.40 -30.71 -33.91
C GLU A 504 37.33 -29.69 -33.23
N ILE A 505 37.30 -29.59 -31.91
CA ILE A 505 38.20 -28.72 -31.14
C ILE A 505 39.66 -29.09 -31.42
N ASN A 506 40.00 -30.38 -31.37
CA ASN A 506 41.35 -30.86 -31.65
C ASN A 506 41.78 -30.56 -33.07
N ALA A 507 40.89 -30.66 -34.07
CA ALA A 507 41.17 -30.28 -35.45
C ALA A 507 41.48 -28.79 -35.57
N TYR A 508 40.67 -27.90 -34.94
CA TYR A 508 40.93 -26.46 -34.92
C TYR A 508 42.24 -26.10 -34.19
N LEU A 509 42.54 -26.77 -33.06
CA LEU A 509 43.79 -26.54 -32.33
C LEU A 509 45.03 -26.95 -33.14
N LYS A 510 44.92 -27.99 -33.99
CA LYS A 510 45.97 -28.36 -34.96
C LYS A 510 46.13 -27.32 -36.06
N GLU A 511 45.03 -26.84 -36.67
CA GLU A 511 45.06 -25.77 -37.63
C GLU A 511 45.71 -24.48 -37.11
N LEU A 512 45.46 -24.17 -35.85
CA LEU A 512 46.03 -23.00 -35.15
C LEU A 512 47.47 -23.21 -34.69
N GLY A 513 48.04 -24.42 -34.89
CA GLY A 513 49.43 -24.76 -34.52
C GLY A 513 49.67 -24.84 -33.00
N VAL A 514 48.60 -24.98 -32.20
CA VAL A 514 48.65 -25.12 -30.75
C VAL A 514 48.92 -26.58 -30.33
N LEU A 515 48.36 -27.53 -31.06
CA LEU A 515 48.67 -28.96 -30.92
C LEU A 515 49.63 -29.37 -32.03
N LYS A 516 50.76 -29.98 -31.64
CA LYS A 516 51.72 -30.61 -32.58
C LYS A 516 51.28 -32.05 -32.84
N ASP A 517 51.37 -32.51 -34.09
CA ASP A 517 51.24 -33.93 -34.40
C ASP A 517 52.35 -34.68 -33.66
N GLU A 518 51.99 -35.65 -32.83
CA GLU A 518 52.93 -36.66 -32.33
C GLU A 518 53.24 -37.69 -33.42
#